data_f63467be60a0bdad645512dd8de19fd3
#
_entry.id   f63467be60a0bdad645512dd8de19fd3
#
_cell.length_a   1.000
_cell.length_b   1.000
_cell.length_c   1.000
_cell.angle_alpha   90.00
_cell.angle_beta   90.00
_cell.angle_gamma   90.00
#
_symmetry.space_group_name_H-M   'P 1'
#
loop_
_entity.id
_entity.type
_entity.pdbx_description
1 polymer ?
#
loop_
_entity_poly.entity_id
_entity_poly.type
_entity_poly.pdbx_seq_one_letter_code
_entity_poly.pdbx_strand_id
1 'polypeptide(L)'
;LPPQTARIDGGEIRFADRDLLRLKARQMADLRGHQLAMIFQEPMSALNPVLTIGEQLCEPPIRHLGATPKAAWHHAIQLLSEVGLARGDSLMTRYPHQLSGGMLQRVMIAMALSCRPKLLIADEPTTALDVTVQAQILRLLRDRARASQMAMMLITHDLGVIAQMAEQVVVMYAGRIVEQGATAEVLRHPQH
;
A
#
# COMPACT_ATOMS: atom_id res chain seq x y z
N LEU A 1 0.71 13.62 -9.49
CA LEU A 1 1.04 14.92 -8.88
C LEU A 1 0.04 15.94 -9.37
N PRO A 2 -0.48 16.84 -8.51
CA PRO A 2 -1.32 17.93 -8.95
C PRO A 2 -0.51 18.86 -9.88
N PRO A 3 -1.00 19.17 -11.08
CA PRO A 3 -0.25 19.94 -12.08
C PRO A 3 0.18 21.34 -11.62
N GLN A 4 -0.48 21.84 -10.57
CA GLN A 4 -0.23 23.17 -10.02
C GLN A 4 0.91 23.21 -8.98
N THR A 5 1.28 22.05 -8.41
CA THR A 5 2.23 21.97 -7.29
C THR A 5 3.48 21.17 -7.58
N ALA A 6 3.50 20.37 -8.65
CA ALA A 6 4.64 19.55 -9.00
C ALA A 6 4.71 19.28 -10.51
N ARG A 7 5.92 19.29 -11.05
CA ARG A 7 6.23 19.00 -12.45
C ARG A 7 7.29 17.91 -12.54
N ILE A 8 7.15 17.02 -13.50
CA ILE A 8 8.17 16.03 -13.85
C ILE A 8 8.95 16.61 -15.03
N ASP A 9 10.21 16.95 -14.80
CA ASP A 9 11.05 17.62 -15.82
C ASP A 9 11.67 16.62 -16.80
N GLY A 10 11.73 15.32 -16.47
CA GLY A 10 12.27 14.30 -17.35
C GLY A 10 12.35 12.94 -16.67
N GLY A 11 12.95 11.97 -17.38
CA GLY A 11 13.07 10.60 -16.92
C GLY A 11 11.96 9.69 -17.42
N GLU A 12 11.98 8.44 -16.93
CA GLU A 12 10.94 7.44 -17.22
C GLU A 12 10.62 6.65 -15.96
N ILE A 13 9.37 6.18 -15.85
CA ILE A 13 8.93 5.25 -14.80
C ILE A 13 8.36 4.03 -15.49
N ARG A 14 9.10 2.92 -15.48
CA ARG A 14 8.69 1.68 -16.12
C ARG A 14 7.96 0.75 -15.15
N PHE A 15 6.82 0.25 -15.59
CA PHE A 15 6.06 -0.80 -14.92
C PHE A 15 5.50 -1.77 -15.96
N ALA A 16 5.84 -3.05 -15.87
CA ALA A 16 5.40 -4.09 -16.81
C ALA A 16 5.55 -3.64 -18.28
N ASP A 17 6.75 -3.22 -18.65
CA ASP A 17 7.16 -2.76 -19.99
C ASP A 17 6.43 -1.50 -20.51
N ARG A 18 5.72 -0.80 -19.63
CA ARG A 18 5.03 0.47 -19.95
C ARG A 18 5.70 1.63 -19.21
N ASP A 19 5.92 2.73 -19.94
CA ASP A 19 6.30 3.99 -19.31
C ASP A 19 5.04 4.68 -18.75
N LEU A 20 4.96 4.73 -17.41
CA LEU A 20 3.80 5.30 -16.71
C LEU A 20 3.60 6.80 -17.00
N LEU A 21 4.67 7.53 -17.31
CA LEU A 21 4.60 8.97 -17.61
C LEU A 21 3.91 9.27 -18.94
N ARG A 22 3.86 8.30 -19.85
CA ARG A 22 3.22 8.41 -21.17
C ARG A 22 1.76 7.92 -21.17
N LEU A 23 1.26 7.39 -20.06
CA LEU A 23 -0.09 6.89 -19.99
C LEU A 23 -1.11 8.02 -19.91
N LYS A 24 -2.21 7.86 -20.65
CA LYS A 24 -3.39 8.73 -20.51
C LYS A 24 -4.03 8.53 -19.13
N ALA A 25 -4.71 9.55 -18.61
CA ALA A 25 -5.36 9.51 -17.29
C ALA A 25 -6.23 8.25 -17.07
N ARG A 26 -7.01 7.83 -18.08
CA ARG A 26 -7.84 6.62 -18.03
C ARG A 26 -6.99 5.35 -17.88
N GLN A 27 -5.93 5.21 -18.64
CA GLN A 27 -5.03 4.06 -18.58
C GLN A 27 -4.33 3.97 -17.21
N MET A 28 -3.94 5.12 -16.64
CA MET A 28 -3.39 5.17 -15.29
C MET A 28 -4.44 4.82 -14.24
N ALA A 29 -5.70 5.26 -14.39
CA ALA A 29 -6.80 4.90 -13.50
C ALA A 29 -7.11 3.38 -13.52
N ASP A 30 -6.93 2.72 -14.68
CA ASP A 30 -7.12 1.27 -14.81
C ASP A 30 -5.98 0.47 -14.14
N LEU A 31 -4.79 1.06 -13.97
CA LEU A 31 -3.68 0.44 -13.25
C LEU A 31 -3.78 0.64 -11.73
N ARG A 32 -4.18 1.84 -11.30
CA ARG A 32 -4.27 2.20 -9.88
C ARG A 32 -5.39 1.42 -9.20
N GLY A 33 -5.09 0.89 -8.02
CA GLY A 33 -6.01 0.05 -7.26
C GLY A 33 -6.15 -1.37 -7.79
N HIS A 34 -5.60 -1.68 -8.97
CA HIS A 34 -5.61 -3.00 -9.59
C HIS A 34 -4.21 -3.61 -9.63
N GLN A 35 -3.34 -3.16 -10.54
CA GLN A 35 -1.98 -3.69 -10.68
C GLN A 35 -0.96 -2.91 -9.85
N LEU A 36 -1.23 -1.64 -9.60
CA LEU A 36 -0.44 -0.76 -8.74
C LEU A 36 -1.31 -0.36 -7.55
N ALA A 37 -0.87 -0.67 -6.34
CA ALA A 37 -1.53 -0.22 -5.12
C ALA A 37 -0.56 0.59 -4.27
N MET A 38 -1.11 1.45 -3.43
CA MET A 38 -0.33 2.29 -2.52
C MET A 38 -0.97 2.33 -1.14
N ILE A 39 -0.14 2.19 -0.13
CA ILE A 39 -0.46 2.47 1.26
C ILE A 39 0.18 3.82 1.57
N PHE A 40 -0.64 4.80 1.95
CA PHE A 40 -0.20 6.16 2.25
C PHE A 40 0.19 6.28 3.73
N GLN A 41 1.06 7.23 4.03
CA GLN A 41 1.52 7.53 5.38
C GLN A 41 0.38 7.93 6.32
N GLU A 42 -0.58 8.72 5.82
CA GLU A 42 -1.73 9.19 6.59
C GLU A 42 -3.04 8.54 6.12
N PRO A 43 -3.59 7.56 6.85
CA PRO A 43 -4.80 6.86 6.43
C PRO A 43 -6.04 7.77 6.38
N MET A 44 -6.12 8.82 7.21
CA MET A 44 -7.24 9.76 7.19
C MET A 44 -7.32 10.57 5.89
N SER A 45 -6.18 10.88 5.28
CA SER A 45 -6.14 11.59 4.00
C SER A 45 -6.44 10.70 2.79
N ALA A 46 -6.28 9.38 2.94
CA ALA A 46 -6.48 8.40 1.89
C ALA A 46 -7.92 7.89 1.79
N LEU A 47 -8.67 7.93 2.89
CA LEU A 47 -10.05 7.44 2.95
C LEU A 47 -11.04 8.59 2.79
N ASN A 48 -12.11 8.35 2.03
CA ASN A 48 -13.18 9.33 1.86
C ASN A 48 -14.06 9.37 3.13
N PRO A 49 -14.15 10.51 3.86
CA PRO A 49 -14.85 10.59 5.12
C PRO A 49 -16.38 10.46 5.03
N VAL A 50 -16.96 10.63 3.83
CA VAL A 50 -18.43 10.58 3.61
C VAL A 50 -18.91 9.24 3.07
N LEU A 51 -17.98 8.28 2.83
CA LEU A 51 -18.30 6.91 2.44
C LEU A 51 -18.02 5.95 3.61
N THR A 52 -18.80 4.90 3.72
CA THR A 52 -18.56 3.83 4.69
C THR A 52 -17.30 3.05 4.33
N ILE A 53 -16.75 2.33 5.28
CA ILE A 53 -15.60 1.43 5.06
C ILE A 53 -15.96 0.34 4.03
N GLY A 54 -17.19 -0.19 4.09
CA GLY A 54 -17.66 -1.21 3.16
C GLY A 54 -17.76 -0.71 1.72
N GLU A 55 -18.30 0.49 1.51
CA GLU A 55 -18.36 1.10 0.17
C GLU A 55 -16.95 1.23 -0.41
N GLN A 56 -16.00 1.73 0.37
CA GLN A 56 -14.63 1.95 -0.10
C GLN A 56 -13.86 0.64 -0.34
N LEU A 57 -14.03 -0.38 0.50
CA LEU A 57 -13.40 -1.69 0.31
C LEU A 57 -14.00 -2.48 -0.86
N CYS A 58 -15.29 -2.30 -1.15
CA CYS A 58 -15.96 -3.01 -2.25
C CYS A 58 -15.72 -2.37 -3.62
N GLU A 59 -15.46 -1.06 -3.68
CA GLU A 59 -15.29 -0.33 -4.95
C GLU A 59 -14.18 -0.93 -5.84
N PRO A 60 -12.93 -1.14 -5.38
CA PRO A 60 -11.87 -1.66 -6.24
C PRO A 60 -12.17 -3.04 -6.84
N PRO A 61 -12.61 -4.06 -6.08
CA PRO A 61 -12.97 -5.36 -6.68
C PRO A 61 -14.13 -5.29 -7.66
N ILE A 62 -15.14 -4.48 -7.40
CA ILE A 62 -16.27 -4.30 -8.34
C ILE A 62 -15.77 -3.65 -9.62
N ARG A 63 -15.01 -2.59 -9.53
CA ARG A 63 -14.52 -1.80 -10.67
C ARG A 63 -13.51 -2.56 -11.52
N HIS A 64 -12.53 -3.22 -10.89
CA HIS A 64 -11.37 -3.77 -11.59
C HIS A 64 -11.46 -5.26 -11.87
N LEU A 65 -12.18 -6.01 -11.04
CA LEU A 65 -12.32 -7.47 -11.17
C LEU A 65 -13.72 -7.90 -11.64
N GLY A 66 -14.65 -6.97 -11.81
CA GLY A 66 -16.03 -7.27 -12.18
C GLY A 66 -16.78 -8.07 -11.09
N ALA A 67 -16.35 -7.96 -9.83
CA ALA A 67 -16.98 -8.67 -8.74
C ALA A 67 -18.42 -8.19 -8.51
N THR A 68 -19.33 -9.11 -8.17
CA THR A 68 -20.66 -8.70 -7.72
C THR A 68 -20.58 -8.00 -6.36
N PRO A 69 -21.52 -7.09 -6.02
CA PRO A 69 -21.52 -6.41 -4.71
C PRO A 69 -21.46 -7.38 -3.54
N LYS A 70 -22.18 -8.50 -3.61
CA LYS A 70 -22.17 -9.54 -2.59
C LYS A 70 -20.81 -10.22 -2.45
N ALA A 71 -20.16 -10.56 -3.56
CA ALA A 71 -18.82 -11.16 -3.55
C ALA A 71 -17.77 -10.18 -3.01
N ALA A 72 -17.83 -8.90 -3.42
CA ALA A 72 -16.95 -7.85 -2.92
C ALA A 72 -17.10 -7.64 -1.42
N TRP A 73 -18.34 -7.65 -0.92
CA TRP A 73 -18.62 -7.53 0.51
C TRP A 73 -18.01 -8.67 1.33
N HIS A 74 -18.21 -9.91 0.93
CA HIS A 74 -17.61 -11.06 1.60
C HIS A 74 -16.08 -11.03 1.55
N HIS A 75 -15.52 -10.67 0.41
CA HIS A 75 -14.06 -10.51 0.26
C HIS A 75 -13.51 -9.41 1.17
N ALA A 76 -14.18 -8.29 1.27
CA ALA A 76 -13.80 -7.20 2.16
C ALA A 76 -13.76 -7.63 3.64
N ILE A 77 -14.77 -8.39 4.11
CA ILE A 77 -14.80 -8.93 5.47
C ILE A 77 -13.62 -9.87 5.72
N GLN A 78 -13.28 -10.74 4.76
CA GLN A 78 -12.11 -11.60 4.86
C GLN A 78 -10.82 -10.80 4.96
N LEU A 79 -10.65 -9.78 4.13
CA LEU A 79 -9.46 -8.91 4.18
C LEU A 79 -9.36 -8.17 5.53
N LEU A 80 -10.48 -7.65 6.06
CA LEU A 80 -10.49 -7.04 7.39
C LEU A 80 -10.03 -8.01 8.48
N SER A 81 -10.47 -9.26 8.41
CA SER A 81 -10.02 -10.30 9.34
C SER A 81 -8.52 -10.58 9.21
N GLU A 82 -7.99 -10.64 7.98
CA GLU A 82 -6.58 -10.90 7.71
C GLU A 82 -5.65 -9.79 8.25
N VAL A 83 -6.10 -8.53 8.20
CA VAL A 83 -5.37 -7.42 8.82
C VAL A 83 -5.62 -7.30 10.33
N GLY A 84 -6.24 -8.31 10.96
CA GLY A 84 -6.46 -8.36 12.40
C GLY A 84 -7.60 -7.47 12.91
N LEU A 85 -8.54 -7.11 12.05
CA LEU A 85 -9.77 -6.40 12.43
C LEU A 85 -10.91 -7.42 12.62
N ALA A 86 -11.11 -7.85 13.85
CA ALA A 86 -12.23 -8.69 14.22
C ALA A 86 -13.57 -7.95 14.00
N ARG A 87 -14.66 -8.70 13.75
CA ARG A 87 -16.01 -8.17 13.52
C ARG A 87 -16.11 -7.32 12.25
N GLY A 88 -15.56 -7.81 11.14
CA GLY A 88 -15.61 -7.14 9.83
C GLY A 88 -17.01 -6.63 9.48
N ASP A 89 -18.08 -7.41 9.69
CA ASP A 89 -19.45 -7.02 9.40
C ASP A 89 -19.85 -5.67 10.04
N SER A 90 -19.52 -5.47 11.31
CA SER A 90 -19.85 -4.22 12.00
C SER A 90 -18.99 -3.04 11.58
N LEU A 91 -17.81 -3.30 11.00
CA LEU A 91 -16.92 -2.26 10.51
C LEU A 91 -17.34 -1.76 9.13
N MET A 92 -17.91 -2.64 8.31
CA MET A 92 -18.32 -2.31 6.95
C MET A 92 -19.33 -1.14 6.89
N THR A 93 -20.16 -0.98 7.92
CA THR A 93 -21.18 0.09 7.98
C THR A 93 -20.68 1.36 8.67
N ARG A 94 -19.45 1.37 9.19
CA ARG A 94 -18.86 2.55 9.85
C ARG A 94 -18.20 3.48 8.86
N TYR A 95 -18.11 4.75 9.27
CA TYR A 95 -17.36 5.79 8.57
C TYR A 95 -15.93 5.90 9.12
N PRO A 96 -14.96 6.41 8.32
CA PRO A 96 -13.58 6.57 8.77
C PRO A 96 -13.41 7.27 10.12
N HIS A 97 -14.13 8.35 10.37
CA HIS A 97 -14.07 9.12 11.62
C HIS A 97 -14.51 8.35 12.88
N GLN A 98 -15.13 7.17 12.72
CA GLN A 98 -15.56 6.31 13.82
C GLN A 98 -14.51 5.23 14.20
N LEU A 99 -13.36 5.22 13.53
CA LEU A 99 -12.28 4.25 13.72
C LEU A 99 -11.05 4.93 14.34
N SER A 100 -10.27 4.17 15.09
CA SER A 100 -8.95 4.64 15.56
C SER A 100 -7.94 4.68 14.40
N GLY A 101 -6.85 5.46 14.55
CA GLY A 101 -5.82 5.57 13.54
C GLY A 101 -5.23 4.21 13.12
N GLY A 102 -4.95 3.34 14.08
CA GLY A 102 -4.48 1.98 13.78
C GLY A 102 -5.51 1.09 13.07
N MET A 103 -6.80 1.28 13.31
CA MET A 103 -7.87 0.60 12.55
C MET A 103 -7.93 1.13 11.12
N LEU A 104 -7.84 2.45 10.92
CA LEU A 104 -7.83 3.07 9.59
C LEU A 104 -6.64 2.61 8.76
N GLN A 105 -5.45 2.51 9.38
CA GLN A 105 -4.25 1.98 8.73
C GLN A 105 -4.48 0.56 8.21
N ARG A 106 -5.06 -0.32 9.04
CA ARG A 106 -5.37 -1.70 8.64
C ARG A 106 -6.44 -1.77 7.55
N VAL A 107 -7.45 -0.91 7.60
CA VAL A 107 -8.45 -0.78 6.53
C VAL A 107 -7.79 -0.38 5.21
N MET A 108 -6.90 0.61 5.23
CA MET A 108 -6.16 1.04 4.05
C MET A 108 -5.28 -0.06 3.48
N ILE A 109 -4.63 -0.85 4.33
CA ILE A 109 -3.85 -2.03 3.92
C ILE A 109 -4.77 -3.08 3.26
N ALA A 110 -5.92 -3.39 3.87
CA ALA A 110 -6.91 -4.30 3.30
C ALA A 110 -7.38 -3.83 1.92
N MET A 111 -7.66 -2.53 1.77
CA MET A 111 -8.06 -1.93 0.50
C MET A 111 -6.95 -2.05 -0.56
N ALA A 112 -5.70 -1.76 -0.20
CA ALA A 112 -4.56 -1.88 -1.12
C ALA A 112 -4.35 -3.32 -1.62
N LEU A 113 -4.64 -4.33 -0.80
CA LEU A 113 -4.51 -5.74 -1.14
C LEU A 113 -5.72 -6.33 -1.87
N SER A 114 -6.85 -5.61 -1.95
CA SER A 114 -8.15 -6.14 -2.39
C SER A 114 -8.17 -6.67 -3.82
N CYS A 115 -7.38 -6.09 -4.73
CA CYS A 115 -7.27 -6.51 -6.12
C CYS A 115 -6.02 -7.35 -6.43
N ARG A 116 -5.27 -7.81 -5.42
CA ARG A 116 -4.02 -8.58 -5.57
C ARG A 116 -3.04 -7.88 -6.52
N PRO A 117 -2.52 -6.71 -6.15
CA PRO A 117 -1.68 -5.92 -7.04
C PRO A 117 -0.38 -6.64 -7.39
N LYS A 118 0.22 -6.27 -8.54
CA LYS A 118 1.56 -6.73 -8.92
C LYS A 118 2.67 -5.95 -8.21
N LEU A 119 2.40 -4.68 -7.89
CA LEU A 119 3.31 -3.83 -7.11
C LEU A 119 2.52 -3.09 -6.03
N LEU A 120 3.00 -3.22 -4.81
CA LEU A 120 2.55 -2.47 -3.65
C LEU A 120 3.63 -1.45 -3.27
N ILE A 121 3.28 -0.17 -3.27
CA ILE A 121 4.10 0.90 -2.71
C ILE A 121 3.57 1.17 -1.30
N ALA A 122 4.40 0.99 -0.29
CA ALA A 122 4.04 1.18 1.11
C ALA A 122 4.87 2.32 1.70
N ASP A 123 4.23 3.46 1.91
CA ASP A 123 4.85 4.66 2.46
C ASP A 123 4.56 4.74 3.95
N GLU A 124 5.57 4.41 4.76
CA GLU A 124 5.49 4.29 6.23
C GLU A 124 4.25 3.51 6.72
N PRO A 125 4.02 2.27 6.25
CA PRO A 125 2.74 1.59 6.40
C PRO A 125 2.39 1.23 7.83
N THR A 126 3.28 1.40 8.79
CA THR A 126 3.11 0.96 10.17
C THR A 126 3.34 2.05 11.22
N THR A 127 3.57 3.29 10.82
CA THR A 127 3.91 4.40 11.73
C THR A 127 2.84 4.69 12.79
N ALA A 128 1.56 4.46 12.47
CA ALA A 128 0.44 4.67 13.40
C ALA A 128 0.08 3.42 14.23
N LEU A 129 0.92 2.37 14.22
CA LEU A 129 0.65 1.09 14.87
C LEU A 129 1.59 0.88 16.07
N ASP A 130 1.09 0.18 17.10
CA ASP A 130 1.96 -0.33 18.16
C ASP A 130 2.91 -1.43 17.63
N VAL A 131 4.01 -1.66 18.33
CA VAL A 131 5.09 -2.57 17.91
C VAL A 131 4.60 -3.99 17.61
N THR A 132 3.65 -4.49 18.39
CA THR A 132 3.11 -5.85 18.21
C THR A 132 2.31 -5.93 16.92
N VAL A 133 1.45 -4.95 16.68
CA VAL A 133 0.63 -4.86 15.47
C VAL A 133 1.47 -4.57 14.24
N GLN A 134 2.49 -3.70 14.37
CA GLN A 134 3.46 -3.46 13.32
C GLN A 134 4.10 -4.78 12.84
N ALA A 135 4.61 -5.60 13.77
CA ALA A 135 5.21 -6.88 13.44
C ALA A 135 4.22 -7.83 12.72
N GLN A 136 2.95 -7.85 13.14
CA GLN A 136 1.90 -8.65 12.50
C GLN A 136 1.63 -8.19 11.06
N ILE A 137 1.49 -6.88 10.85
CA ILE A 137 1.24 -6.31 9.52
C ILE A 137 2.41 -6.53 8.58
N LEU A 138 3.64 -6.29 9.02
CA LEU A 138 4.83 -6.54 8.20
C LEU A 138 4.94 -8.01 7.79
N ARG A 139 4.65 -8.93 8.71
CA ARG A 139 4.59 -10.36 8.39
C ARG A 139 3.50 -10.66 7.36
N LEU A 140 2.29 -10.13 7.55
CA LEU A 140 1.19 -10.28 6.59
C LEU A 140 1.60 -9.79 5.19
N LEU A 141 2.16 -8.59 5.08
CA LEU A 141 2.60 -8.01 3.80
C LEU A 141 3.65 -8.88 3.12
N ARG A 142 4.65 -9.37 3.87
CA ARG A 142 5.68 -10.27 3.38
C ARG A 142 5.10 -11.60 2.87
N ASP A 143 4.22 -12.21 3.66
CA ASP A 143 3.63 -13.50 3.32
C ASP A 143 2.72 -13.36 2.07
N ARG A 144 1.98 -12.25 1.97
CA ARG A 144 1.19 -11.92 0.79
C ARG A 144 2.06 -11.65 -0.44
N ALA A 145 3.14 -10.89 -0.30
CA ALA A 145 4.07 -10.63 -1.39
C ALA A 145 4.65 -11.94 -1.96
N ARG A 146 5.06 -12.86 -1.09
CA ARG A 146 5.58 -14.17 -1.49
C ARG A 146 4.51 -15.05 -2.15
N ALA A 147 3.32 -15.15 -1.54
CA ALA A 147 2.25 -16.02 -2.03
C ALA A 147 1.69 -15.59 -3.40
N SER A 148 1.64 -14.28 -3.68
CA SER A 148 1.11 -13.72 -4.92
C SER A 148 2.18 -13.26 -5.91
N GLN A 149 3.47 -13.45 -5.60
CA GLN A 149 4.60 -12.90 -6.36
C GLN A 149 4.48 -11.38 -6.59
N MET A 150 3.93 -10.69 -5.60
CA MET A 150 3.78 -9.24 -5.60
C MET A 150 5.11 -8.58 -5.27
N ALA A 151 5.57 -7.68 -6.13
CA ALA A 151 6.68 -6.80 -5.79
C ALA A 151 6.24 -5.79 -4.74
N MET A 152 7.14 -5.44 -3.80
CA MET A 152 6.85 -4.44 -2.78
C MET A 152 7.98 -3.39 -2.73
N MET A 153 7.60 -2.12 -2.80
CA MET A 153 8.47 -0.99 -2.51
C MET A 153 8.08 -0.43 -1.14
N LEU A 154 8.95 -0.60 -0.17
CA LEU A 154 8.74 -0.12 1.18
C LEU A 154 9.56 1.16 1.41
N ILE A 155 8.88 2.25 1.77
CA ILE A 155 9.49 3.51 2.16
C ILE A 155 9.39 3.59 3.68
N THR A 156 10.51 3.70 4.36
CA THR A 156 10.58 3.77 5.82
C THR A 156 11.92 4.35 6.27
N HIS A 157 11.91 4.92 7.46
CA HIS A 157 13.13 5.35 8.16
C HIS A 157 13.61 4.31 9.20
N ASP A 158 12.90 3.20 9.38
CA ASP A 158 13.22 2.15 10.36
C ASP A 158 14.13 1.08 9.72
N LEU A 159 15.41 1.12 10.09
CA LEU A 159 16.41 0.15 9.63
C LEU A 159 16.09 -1.29 10.06
N GLY A 160 15.43 -1.48 11.21
CA GLY A 160 15.01 -2.80 11.68
C GLY A 160 13.94 -3.41 10.77
N VAL A 161 13.03 -2.58 10.27
CA VAL A 161 12.03 -2.99 9.27
C VAL A 161 12.70 -3.32 7.94
N ILE A 162 13.64 -2.49 7.47
CA ILE A 162 14.39 -2.75 6.24
C ILE A 162 15.14 -4.07 6.32
N ALA A 163 15.86 -4.32 7.41
CA ALA A 163 16.62 -5.55 7.60
C ALA A 163 15.76 -6.83 7.55
N GLN A 164 14.49 -6.74 7.96
CA GLN A 164 13.56 -7.87 7.98
C GLN A 164 12.80 -8.07 6.67
N MET A 165 12.57 -7.00 5.91
CA MET A 165 11.61 -6.98 4.81
C MET A 165 12.24 -6.87 3.44
N ALA A 166 13.35 -6.13 3.31
CA ALA A 166 13.91 -5.74 2.02
C ALA A 166 15.10 -6.62 1.62
N GLU A 167 15.13 -7.03 0.36
CA GLU A 167 16.27 -7.70 -0.27
C GLU A 167 17.28 -6.69 -0.81
N GLN A 168 16.78 -5.56 -1.30
CA GLN A 168 17.54 -4.44 -1.84
C GLN A 168 17.13 -3.17 -1.12
N VAL A 169 18.07 -2.27 -0.91
CA VAL A 169 17.82 -0.96 -0.30
C VAL A 169 18.40 0.16 -1.15
N VAL A 170 17.68 1.27 -1.16
CA VAL A 170 18.09 2.52 -1.77
C VAL A 170 18.05 3.59 -0.68
N VAL A 171 19.20 4.18 -0.37
CA VAL A 171 19.31 5.27 0.60
C VAL A 171 19.19 6.60 -0.14
N MET A 172 18.29 7.45 0.33
CA MET A 172 18.07 8.78 -0.26
C MET A 172 18.40 9.87 0.75
N TYR A 173 19.10 10.90 0.27
CA TYR A 173 19.38 12.12 1.02
C TYR A 173 19.17 13.35 0.14
N ALA A 174 18.45 14.34 0.64
CA ALA A 174 18.14 15.59 -0.08
C ALA A 174 17.64 15.36 -1.53
N GLY A 175 16.75 14.35 -1.76
CA GLY A 175 16.19 14.04 -3.05
C GLY A 175 17.12 13.30 -4.02
N ARG A 176 18.30 12.84 -3.56
CA ARG A 176 19.26 12.09 -4.37
C ARG A 176 19.50 10.71 -3.78
N ILE A 177 19.72 9.73 -4.64
CA ILE A 177 20.23 8.41 -4.22
C ILE A 177 21.70 8.58 -3.88
N VAL A 178 22.07 8.25 -2.63
CA VAL A 178 23.44 8.33 -2.13
C VAL A 178 24.08 6.96 -1.98
N GLU A 179 23.29 5.92 -1.79
CA GLU A 179 23.75 4.53 -1.70
C GLU A 179 22.65 3.57 -2.14
N GLN A 180 23.04 2.43 -2.74
CA GLN A 180 22.10 1.36 -3.09
C GLN A 180 22.81 0.02 -3.16
N GLY A 181 22.11 -1.06 -2.79
CA GLY A 181 22.69 -2.40 -2.86
C GLY A 181 21.84 -3.45 -2.14
N ALA A 182 22.40 -4.64 -2.00
CA ALA A 182 21.80 -5.68 -1.17
C ALA A 182 21.71 -5.20 0.27
N THR A 183 20.56 -5.42 0.92
CA THR A 183 20.30 -4.92 2.28
C THR A 183 21.38 -5.33 3.28
N ALA A 184 21.82 -6.60 3.21
CA ALA A 184 22.87 -7.10 4.10
C ALA A 184 24.21 -6.40 3.93
N GLU A 185 24.55 -5.98 2.70
CA GLU A 185 25.81 -5.29 2.40
C GLU A 185 25.76 -3.85 2.87
N VAL A 186 24.71 -3.11 2.49
CA VAL A 186 24.55 -1.70 2.88
C VAL A 186 24.46 -1.53 4.40
N LEU A 187 23.80 -2.46 5.12
CA LEU A 187 23.68 -2.36 6.57
C LEU A 187 24.99 -2.75 7.31
N ARG A 188 25.85 -3.60 6.72
CA ARG A 188 27.11 -4.01 7.34
C ARG A 188 28.26 -3.07 7.00
N HIS A 189 28.27 -2.54 5.80
CA HIS A 189 29.36 -1.73 5.23
C HIS A 189 28.81 -0.45 4.58
N PRO A 190 28.12 0.41 5.36
CA PRO A 190 27.54 1.64 4.83
C PRO A 190 28.63 2.55 4.24
N GLN A 191 28.35 3.13 3.09
CA GLN A 191 29.23 4.09 2.41
C GLN A 191 28.79 5.55 2.66
N HIS A 192 27.56 5.74 3.17
CA HIS A 192 27.01 7.06 3.48
C HIS A 192 26.50 7.14 4.91
#